data_869356462cf4ba5d18f461c47326b8ef
#
_entry.id   869356462cf4ba5d18f461c47326b8ef
#
_cell.length_a   1.000
_cell.length_b   1.000
_cell.length_c   1.000
_cell.angle_alpha   90.00
_cell.angle_beta   90.00
_cell.angle_gamma   90.00
#
_symmetry.space_group_name_H-M   'P 1'
#
loop_
_entity.id
_entity.type
_entity.pdbx_description
1 polymer ?
#
loop_
_entity_poly.entity_id
_entity_poly.type
_entity_poly.pdbx_seq_one_letter_code
_entity_poly.pdbx_strand_id
1 'polypeptide(L)'
;MTVSKDYLQKMDAYWRAANYLSAAQLYLLDNPLLREPLRREHIKKKIVGHWGTVPGQNFVYVHMNRAIKEFGLNMIYLSGPGHGGNFFVSNAYLEGTYSEVYPNVGEDEEGLKRLCKQFSFPGGISSHVAPETPGSINEGGELGYSLAHAFGAVFDNPDLIATCVVGDGEAETGPLATAWHSNKFLSAKNDGAVLPILHLNGYKISNPTVFARISGQEREWFFKGCGWNPYFVSGSDPMEMHEKMAETVDKCIAEIKENQRKAREEGAAERPMWPMIILETPKGWTGPKVVDGNVIEGTFR
;
A
#
# COMPACT_ATOMS: atom_id res chain seq x y z
N MET A 1 -18.21 13.40 1.78
CA MET A 1 -18.19 14.32 2.97
C MET A 1 -16.75 14.71 3.23
N THR A 2 -16.47 15.95 3.64
CA THR A 2 -15.09 16.32 3.98
C THR A 2 -14.69 15.66 5.29
N VAL A 3 -13.62 14.90 5.30
CA VAL A 3 -13.11 14.26 6.52
C VAL A 3 -12.62 15.33 7.50
N SER A 4 -12.96 15.23 8.77
CA SER A 4 -12.60 16.26 9.75
C SER A 4 -11.09 16.30 9.98
N LYS A 5 -10.55 17.48 10.27
CA LYS A 5 -9.11 17.66 10.53
C LYS A 5 -8.64 16.82 11.73
N ASP A 6 -9.43 16.68 12.77
CA ASP A 6 -9.12 15.82 13.93
C ASP A 6 -8.98 14.35 13.50
N TYR A 7 -9.87 13.87 12.64
CA TYR A 7 -9.79 12.51 12.14
C TYR A 7 -8.55 12.27 11.28
N LEU A 8 -8.22 13.22 10.40
CA LEU A 8 -6.98 13.16 9.59
C LEU A 8 -5.73 13.17 10.47
N GLN A 9 -5.71 13.93 11.57
CA GLN A 9 -4.61 13.90 12.52
C GLN A 9 -4.46 12.54 13.21
N LYS A 10 -5.55 11.86 13.52
CA LYS A 10 -5.51 10.48 14.05
C LYS A 10 -5.00 9.49 13.01
N MET A 11 -5.37 9.64 11.75
CA MET A 11 -4.84 8.84 10.65
C MET A 11 -3.33 9.06 10.47
N ASP A 12 -2.86 10.31 10.52
CA ASP A 12 -1.44 10.65 10.48
C ASP A 12 -0.67 10.03 11.64
N ALA A 13 -1.21 10.08 12.85
CA ALA A 13 -0.59 9.46 14.02
C ALA A 13 -0.47 7.94 13.87
N TYR A 14 -1.51 7.27 13.37
CA TYR A 14 -1.47 5.83 13.08
C TYR A 14 -0.42 5.52 11.99
N TRP A 15 -0.44 6.27 10.89
CA TRP A 15 0.52 6.12 9.80
C TRP A 15 1.98 6.29 10.26
N ARG A 16 2.25 7.29 11.11
CA ARG A 16 3.57 7.47 11.72
C ARG A 16 3.98 6.31 12.61
N ALA A 17 3.06 5.78 13.41
CA ALA A 17 3.31 4.60 14.24
C ALA A 17 3.64 3.38 13.37
N ALA A 18 2.88 3.12 12.30
CA ALA A 18 3.14 2.04 11.35
C ALA A 18 4.50 2.22 10.65
N ASN A 19 4.85 3.43 10.23
CA ASN A 19 6.16 3.75 9.66
C ASN A 19 7.30 3.51 10.66
N TYR A 20 7.11 3.93 11.92
CA TYR A 20 8.10 3.69 12.96
C TYR A 20 8.33 2.20 13.19
N LEU A 21 7.26 1.43 13.35
CA LEU A 21 7.36 -0.03 13.52
C LEU A 21 8.00 -0.70 12.32
N SER A 22 7.70 -0.23 11.12
CA SER A 22 8.32 -0.75 9.91
C SER A 22 9.83 -0.47 9.86
N ALA A 23 10.25 0.72 10.26
CA ALA A 23 11.67 1.07 10.37
C ALA A 23 12.35 0.29 11.50
N ALA A 24 11.70 0.15 12.67
CA ALA A 24 12.21 -0.59 13.79
C ALA A 24 12.46 -2.07 13.43
N GLN A 25 11.56 -2.70 12.71
CA GLN A 25 11.74 -4.07 12.20
C GLN A 25 12.97 -4.19 11.28
N LEU A 26 13.25 -3.18 10.46
CA LEU A 26 14.42 -3.20 9.58
C LEU A 26 15.73 -3.08 10.34
N TYR A 27 15.80 -2.20 11.34
CA TYR A 27 17.06 -1.73 11.90
C TYR A 27 17.35 -2.20 13.31
N LEU A 28 16.34 -2.43 14.17
CA LEU A 28 16.54 -2.60 15.60
C LEU A 28 16.59 -4.07 16.02
N LEU A 29 17.52 -4.37 16.93
CA LEU A 29 17.59 -5.61 17.72
C LEU A 29 17.02 -5.41 19.12
N ASP A 30 17.17 -4.22 19.68
CA ASP A 30 16.77 -3.86 21.05
C ASP A 30 16.39 -2.38 21.13
N ASN A 31 15.89 -1.95 22.30
CA ASN A 31 15.50 -0.57 22.60
C ASN A 31 14.45 -0.01 21.60
N PRO A 32 13.40 -0.75 21.24
CA PRO A 32 12.45 -0.29 20.22
C PRO A 32 11.59 0.90 20.67
N LEU A 33 11.53 1.19 21.97
CA LEU A 33 10.84 2.36 22.52
C LEU A 33 11.77 3.54 22.78
N LEU A 34 13.05 3.45 22.39
CA LEU A 34 14.06 4.50 22.57
C LEU A 34 14.14 5.00 24.04
N ARG A 35 14.07 4.07 25.01
CA ARG A 35 14.17 4.40 26.45
C ARG A 35 15.51 5.01 26.81
N GLU A 36 16.54 4.68 26.06
CA GLU A 36 17.88 5.24 26.14
C GLU A 36 18.36 5.66 24.72
N PRO A 37 19.40 6.50 24.61
CA PRO A 37 20.00 6.84 23.34
C PRO A 37 20.42 5.60 22.55
N LEU A 38 20.19 5.61 21.22
CA LEU A 38 20.62 4.50 20.36
C LEU A 38 22.13 4.29 20.42
N ARG A 39 22.50 3.03 20.58
CA ARG A 39 23.88 2.54 20.53
C ARG A 39 24.03 1.51 19.43
N ARG A 40 25.26 1.23 19.03
CA ARG A 40 25.53 0.31 17.91
C ARG A 40 25.03 -1.12 18.16
N GLU A 41 25.05 -1.58 19.41
CA GLU A 41 24.51 -2.88 19.83
C GLU A 41 23.00 -3.01 19.66
N HIS A 42 22.26 -1.91 19.64
CA HIS A 42 20.81 -1.91 19.40
C HIS A 42 20.46 -2.11 17.92
N ILE A 43 21.45 -2.01 17.02
CA ILE A 43 21.23 -2.04 15.56
C ILE A 43 21.63 -3.41 15.01
N LYS A 44 20.84 -3.92 14.07
CA LYS A 44 21.14 -5.15 13.36
C LYS A 44 22.46 -5.04 12.60
N LYS A 45 23.33 -6.06 12.72
CA LYS A 45 24.59 -6.11 11.97
C LYS A 45 24.40 -6.30 10.47
N LYS A 46 23.34 -7.00 10.09
CA LYS A 46 22.93 -7.21 8.70
C LYS A 46 21.49 -6.74 8.55
N ILE A 47 21.31 -5.71 7.74
CA ILE A 47 19.99 -5.14 7.44
C ILE A 47 19.50 -5.80 6.17
N VAL A 48 18.31 -6.42 6.22
CA VAL A 48 17.65 -7.05 5.09
C VAL A 48 16.19 -6.62 5.07
N GLY A 49 15.76 -6.03 3.96
CA GLY A 49 14.42 -5.50 3.77
C GLY A 49 14.47 -4.18 3.00
N HIS A 50 13.33 -3.56 2.84
CA HIS A 50 13.16 -2.37 2.02
C HIS A 50 12.39 -1.28 2.78
N TRP A 51 12.73 -0.02 2.49
CA TRP A 51 12.03 1.15 3.03
C TRP A 51 11.29 1.95 1.94
N GLY A 52 11.83 1.98 0.71
CA GLY A 52 11.42 2.90 -0.35
C GLY A 52 9.93 3.00 -0.64
N THR A 53 9.20 1.88 -0.61
CA THR A 53 7.75 1.81 -0.84
C THR A 53 6.92 1.81 0.45
N VAL A 54 7.52 1.50 1.60
CA VAL A 54 6.82 1.22 2.86
C VAL A 54 5.95 2.38 3.35
N PRO A 55 6.42 3.63 3.38
CA PRO A 55 5.58 4.74 3.83
C PRO A 55 4.33 4.95 2.96
N GLY A 56 4.45 4.79 1.66
CA GLY A 56 3.31 4.87 0.73
C GLY A 56 2.33 3.72 0.94
N GLN A 57 2.81 2.50 1.20
CA GLN A 57 1.94 1.36 1.49
C GLN A 57 1.19 1.53 2.82
N ASN A 58 1.87 1.95 3.89
CA ASN A 58 1.23 2.30 5.16
C ASN A 58 0.19 3.42 4.97
N PHE A 59 0.50 4.41 4.12
CA PHE A 59 -0.42 5.50 3.81
C PHE A 59 -1.69 5.01 3.11
N VAL A 60 -1.57 4.17 2.11
CA VAL A 60 -2.73 3.55 1.44
C VAL A 60 -3.52 2.71 2.44
N TYR A 61 -2.83 1.90 3.25
CA TYR A 61 -3.49 1.01 4.22
C TYR A 61 -4.40 1.77 5.19
N VAL A 62 -3.93 2.85 5.79
CA VAL A 62 -4.74 3.64 6.73
C VAL A 62 -5.96 4.27 6.05
N HIS A 63 -5.84 4.69 4.78
CA HIS A 63 -6.97 5.21 4.01
C HIS A 63 -7.99 4.14 3.63
N MET A 64 -7.54 2.93 3.32
CA MET A 64 -8.45 1.81 3.07
C MET A 64 -9.19 1.40 4.32
N ASN A 65 -8.52 1.33 5.48
CA ASN A 65 -9.18 1.08 6.78
C ASN A 65 -10.24 2.14 7.09
N ARG A 66 -9.96 3.42 6.81
CA ARG A 66 -10.96 4.48 6.93
C ARG A 66 -12.16 4.19 6.02
N ALA A 67 -11.92 3.91 4.75
CA ALA A 67 -13.01 3.67 3.79
C ALA A 67 -13.85 2.44 4.16
N ILE A 68 -13.22 1.35 4.61
CA ILE A 68 -13.93 0.15 5.09
C ILE A 68 -14.89 0.52 6.22
N LYS A 69 -14.42 1.28 7.22
CA LYS A 69 -15.22 1.66 8.38
C LYS A 69 -16.32 2.66 8.03
N GLU A 70 -16.00 3.66 7.21
CA GLU A 70 -16.93 4.73 6.83
C GLU A 70 -18.08 4.23 5.95
N PHE A 71 -17.78 3.35 4.99
CA PHE A 71 -18.73 2.90 3.98
C PHE A 71 -19.22 1.45 4.17
N GLY A 72 -18.76 0.76 5.21
CA GLY A 72 -19.11 -0.63 5.48
C GLY A 72 -18.71 -1.58 4.34
N LEU A 73 -17.48 -1.45 3.83
CA LEU A 73 -17.02 -2.17 2.65
C LEU A 73 -16.53 -3.57 2.99
N ASN A 74 -16.83 -4.53 2.11
CA ASN A 74 -16.11 -5.80 2.02
C ASN A 74 -14.89 -5.58 1.10
N MET A 75 -13.70 -5.53 1.69
CA MET A 75 -12.49 -5.16 0.96
C MET A 75 -11.31 -6.05 1.34
N ILE A 76 -10.49 -6.39 0.34
CA ILE A 76 -9.16 -6.98 0.54
C ILE A 76 -8.09 -6.03 0.01
N TYR A 77 -6.89 -6.12 0.58
CA TYR A 77 -5.74 -5.33 0.20
C TYR A 77 -4.66 -6.21 -0.43
N LEU A 78 -4.22 -5.89 -1.64
CA LEU A 78 -3.12 -6.57 -2.32
C LEU A 78 -1.93 -5.63 -2.43
N SER A 79 -0.76 -6.13 -2.01
CA SER A 79 0.51 -5.41 -2.12
C SER A 79 1.33 -5.97 -3.27
N GLY A 80 1.36 -5.27 -4.40
CA GLY A 80 2.24 -5.58 -5.51
C GLY A 80 3.72 -5.44 -5.15
N PRO A 81 4.15 -4.30 -4.52
CA PRO A 81 5.52 -4.19 -4.01
C PRO A 81 5.70 -4.99 -2.72
N GLY A 82 5.52 -6.31 -2.78
CA GLY A 82 5.57 -7.24 -1.66
C GLY A 82 6.89 -7.28 -0.91
N HIS A 83 7.96 -6.75 -1.52
CA HIS A 83 9.26 -6.56 -0.84
C HIS A 83 9.19 -5.56 0.34
N GLY A 84 8.14 -4.77 0.46
CA GLY A 84 7.87 -3.93 1.62
C GLY A 84 7.11 -4.64 2.76
N GLY A 85 7.20 -5.97 2.90
CA GLY A 85 6.38 -6.79 3.79
C GLY A 85 6.31 -6.36 5.26
N ASN A 86 7.31 -5.62 5.74
CA ASN A 86 7.29 -5.05 7.09
C ASN A 86 6.12 -4.10 7.36
N PHE A 87 5.50 -3.51 6.33
CA PHE A 87 4.33 -2.69 6.53
C PHE A 87 3.10 -3.52 6.96
N PHE A 88 2.88 -4.70 6.39
CA PHE A 88 1.79 -5.59 6.82
C PHE A 88 2.00 -6.07 8.25
N VAL A 89 3.23 -6.47 8.60
CA VAL A 89 3.57 -6.88 9.97
C VAL A 89 3.30 -5.75 10.96
N SER A 90 3.68 -4.50 10.60
CA SER A 90 3.42 -3.33 11.45
C SER A 90 1.93 -3.10 11.67
N ASN A 91 1.12 -3.17 10.62
CA ASN A 91 -0.32 -2.95 10.72
C ASN A 91 -1.01 -4.09 11.48
N ALA A 92 -0.68 -5.35 11.20
CA ALA A 92 -1.22 -6.49 11.95
C ALA A 92 -0.89 -6.43 13.44
N TYR A 93 0.31 -5.92 13.79
CA TYR A 93 0.70 -5.71 15.18
C TYR A 93 -0.08 -4.56 15.83
N LEU A 94 -0.23 -3.41 15.14
CA LEU A 94 -0.99 -2.26 15.65
C LEU A 94 -2.49 -2.56 15.82
N GLU A 95 -3.01 -3.50 15.05
CA GLU A 95 -4.41 -3.94 15.12
C GLU A 95 -4.65 -5.04 16.17
N GLY A 96 -3.58 -5.53 16.81
CA GLY A 96 -3.64 -6.61 17.80
C GLY A 96 -3.65 -8.02 17.21
N THR A 97 -4.02 -8.18 15.94
CA THR A 97 -4.14 -9.49 15.28
C THR A 97 -2.85 -10.30 15.32
N TYR A 98 -1.70 -9.62 15.23
CA TYR A 98 -0.40 -10.30 15.31
C TYR A 98 -0.20 -10.98 16.65
N SER A 99 -0.50 -10.29 17.75
CA SER A 99 -0.34 -10.78 19.12
C SER A 99 -1.39 -11.84 19.50
N GLU A 100 -2.58 -11.78 18.89
CA GLU A 100 -3.60 -12.84 19.04
C GLU A 100 -3.11 -14.18 18.48
N VAL A 101 -2.47 -14.16 17.30
CA VAL A 101 -1.95 -15.39 16.65
C VAL A 101 -0.62 -15.82 17.24
N TYR A 102 0.23 -14.88 17.62
CA TYR A 102 1.56 -15.10 18.20
C TYR A 102 1.68 -14.47 19.61
N PRO A 103 1.11 -15.09 20.65
CA PRO A 103 1.07 -14.51 22.00
C PRO A 103 2.45 -14.23 22.64
N ASN A 104 3.50 -14.87 22.11
CA ASN A 104 4.87 -14.59 22.52
C ASN A 104 5.41 -13.26 21.94
N VAL A 105 4.67 -12.62 21.05
CA VAL A 105 4.92 -11.27 20.51
C VAL A 105 3.78 -10.37 20.97
N GLY A 106 3.71 -10.13 22.29
CA GLY A 106 2.65 -9.34 22.91
C GLY A 106 2.74 -7.85 22.62
N GLU A 107 1.68 -7.13 22.95
CA GLU A 107 1.59 -5.66 22.82
C GLU A 107 2.29 -4.97 24.00
N ASP A 108 3.53 -5.36 24.28
CA ASP A 108 4.40 -4.82 25.31
C ASP A 108 5.83 -4.62 24.80
N GLU A 109 6.70 -4.09 25.62
CA GLU A 109 8.09 -3.79 25.23
C GLU A 109 8.87 -5.04 24.81
N GLU A 110 8.67 -6.16 25.49
CA GLU A 110 9.34 -7.42 25.18
C GLU A 110 8.80 -8.04 23.89
N GLY A 111 7.49 -7.99 23.68
CA GLY A 111 6.85 -8.40 22.42
C GLY A 111 7.32 -7.56 21.23
N LEU A 112 7.42 -6.24 21.43
CA LEU A 112 7.93 -5.34 20.40
C LEU A 112 9.42 -5.57 20.09
N LYS A 113 10.25 -5.89 21.08
CA LYS A 113 11.64 -6.32 20.85
C LYS A 113 11.70 -7.59 20.00
N ARG A 114 10.83 -8.56 20.29
CA ARG A 114 10.75 -9.81 19.52
C ARG A 114 10.30 -9.54 18.09
N LEU A 115 9.27 -8.71 17.89
CA LEU A 115 8.79 -8.29 16.58
C LEU A 115 9.92 -7.71 15.73
N CYS A 116 10.67 -6.77 16.29
CA CYS A 116 11.79 -6.14 15.58
C CYS A 116 12.89 -7.15 15.28
N LYS A 117 13.29 -7.95 16.28
CA LYS A 117 14.39 -8.91 16.14
C LYS A 117 14.12 -10.00 15.10
N GLN A 118 12.91 -10.54 15.06
CA GLN A 118 12.56 -11.68 14.19
C GLN A 118 12.42 -11.32 12.71
N PHE A 119 12.19 -10.04 12.40
CA PHE A 119 11.98 -9.63 11.00
C PHE A 119 13.23 -9.88 10.16
N SER A 120 13.06 -10.60 9.07
CA SER A 120 14.13 -10.99 8.13
C SER A 120 15.30 -11.72 8.80
N PHE A 121 15.00 -12.52 9.82
CA PHE A 121 15.96 -13.31 10.57
C PHE A 121 15.64 -14.81 10.44
N PRO A 122 16.64 -15.72 10.40
CA PRO A 122 16.39 -17.16 10.33
C PRO A 122 15.44 -17.65 11.43
N GLY A 123 14.39 -18.34 11.05
CA GLY A 123 13.35 -18.81 11.98
C GLY A 123 12.34 -17.75 12.42
N GLY A 124 12.46 -16.52 11.92
CA GLY A 124 11.52 -15.44 12.12
C GLY A 124 10.60 -15.23 10.91
N ILE A 125 10.13 -13.99 10.74
CA ILE A 125 9.24 -13.61 9.64
C ILE A 125 10.03 -13.15 8.41
N SER A 126 9.49 -13.42 7.21
CA SER A 126 10.07 -13.01 5.93
C SER A 126 10.16 -11.48 5.78
N SER A 127 11.14 -11.01 5.00
CA SER A 127 11.24 -9.59 4.61
C SER A 127 10.18 -9.16 3.59
N HIS A 128 9.57 -10.11 2.90
CA HIS A 128 8.48 -9.91 1.94
C HIS A 128 7.13 -10.25 2.56
N VAL A 129 6.07 -9.82 1.92
CA VAL A 129 4.71 -10.27 2.30
C VAL A 129 4.67 -11.78 2.29
N ALA A 130 4.20 -12.38 3.38
CA ALA A 130 4.20 -13.82 3.57
C ALA A 130 3.00 -14.28 4.40
N PRO A 131 2.50 -15.51 4.20
CA PRO A 131 1.33 -16.05 4.91
C PRO A 131 1.51 -16.15 6.43
N GLU A 132 2.75 -16.13 6.92
CA GLU A 132 3.06 -16.10 8.35
C GLU A 132 2.62 -14.79 9.04
N THR A 133 2.41 -13.72 8.27
CA THR A 133 1.77 -12.52 8.82
C THR A 133 0.27 -12.77 8.94
N PRO A 134 -0.32 -12.67 10.15
CA PRO A 134 -1.73 -12.91 10.36
C PRO A 134 -2.62 -12.11 9.41
N GLY A 135 -3.59 -12.78 8.79
CA GLY A 135 -4.48 -12.20 7.80
C GLY A 135 -3.91 -12.14 6.37
N SER A 136 -2.64 -12.42 6.18
CA SER A 136 -2.04 -12.53 4.84
C SER A 136 -2.38 -13.88 4.21
N ILE A 137 -2.76 -13.88 2.93
CA ILE A 137 -3.23 -15.07 2.22
C ILE A 137 -2.11 -15.66 1.35
N ASN A 138 -1.24 -14.82 0.79
CA ASN A 138 -0.31 -15.20 -0.25
C ASN A 138 1.05 -14.50 -0.09
N GLU A 139 2.07 -15.04 -0.73
CA GLU A 139 3.39 -14.42 -0.80
C GLU A 139 3.40 -13.25 -1.78
N GLY A 140 4.22 -12.22 -1.47
CA GLY A 140 4.40 -11.02 -2.28
C GLY A 140 5.79 -10.91 -2.89
N GLY A 141 6.47 -12.04 -3.18
CA GLY A 141 7.84 -12.06 -3.69
C GLY A 141 7.98 -11.79 -5.18
N GLU A 142 7.00 -12.19 -5.97
CA GLU A 142 7.01 -12.05 -7.42
C GLU A 142 6.28 -10.79 -7.88
N LEU A 143 7.01 -9.92 -8.59
CA LEU A 143 6.44 -8.71 -9.17
C LEU A 143 5.69 -9.00 -10.47
N GLY A 144 4.55 -8.34 -10.66
CA GLY A 144 3.80 -8.35 -11.92
C GLY A 144 2.47 -9.08 -11.88
N TYR A 145 2.14 -9.80 -10.81
CA TYR A 145 0.92 -10.61 -10.76
C TYR A 145 -0.18 -10.04 -9.85
N SER A 146 0.13 -9.01 -9.06
CA SER A 146 -0.81 -8.44 -8.08
C SER A 146 -2.15 -8.04 -8.67
N LEU A 147 -2.13 -7.36 -9.81
CA LEU A 147 -3.34 -6.89 -10.46
C LEU A 147 -4.18 -8.06 -11.02
N ALA A 148 -3.54 -9.08 -11.57
CA ALA A 148 -4.22 -10.28 -12.03
C ALA A 148 -4.86 -11.05 -10.86
N HIS A 149 -4.18 -11.15 -9.71
CA HIS A 149 -4.74 -11.71 -8.48
C HIS A 149 -5.95 -10.91 -7.97
N ALA A 150 -5.89 -9.57 -8.03
CA ALA A 150 -7.02 -8.72 -7.65
C ALA A 150 -8.25 -8.98 -8.51
N PHE A 151 -8.08 -9.12 -9.84
CA PHE A 151 -9.17 -9.48 -10.73
C PHE A 151 -9.71 -10.87 -10.44
N GLY A 152 -8.83 -11.86 -10.23
CA GLY A 152 -9.25 -13.22 -9.88
C GLY A 152 -10.08 -13.28 -8.60
N ALA A 153 -9.74 -12.46 -7.60
CA ALA A 153 -10.47 -12.42 -6.33
C ALA A 153 -11.89 -11.87 -6.44
N VAL A 154 -12.13 -10.96 -7.38
CA VAL A 154 -13.44 -10.27 -7.52
C VAL A 154 -14.38 -10.93 -8.51
N PHE A 155 -13.93 -11.88 -9.34
CA PHE A 155 -14.82 -12.62 -10.22
C PHE A 155 -15.85 -13.42 -9.39
N ASP A 156 -17.12 -13.37 -9.78
CA ASP A 156 -18.26 -13.99 -9.11
C ASP A 156 -18.41 -13.59 -7.62
N ASN A 157 -17.81 -12.47 -7.21
CA ASN A 157 -17.87 -11.96 -5.85
C ASN A 157 -18.34 -10.49 -5.85
N PRO A 158 -19.63 -10.24 -6.09
CA PRO A 158 -20.17 -8.93 -6.44
C PRO A 158 -19.98 -7.84 -5.36
N ASP A 159 -19.83 -8.24 -4.10
CA ASP A 159 -19.73 -7.32 -2.98
C ASP A 159 -18.27 -7.01 -2.57
N LEU A 160 -17.30 -7.69 -3.20
CA LEU A 160 -15.89 -7.51 -2.88
C LEU A 160 -15.27 -6.35 -3.67
N ILE A 161 -14.50 -5.52 -2.98
CA ILE A 161 -13.57 -4.57 -3.59
C ILE A 161 -12.14 -5.04 -3.29
N ALA A 162 -11.37 -5.30 -4.33
CA ALA A 162 -9.95 -5.61 -4.20
C ALA A 162 -9.13 -4.32 -4.46
N THR A 163 -8.58 -3.73 -3.40
CA THR A 163 -7.60 -2.66 -3.54
C THR A 163 -6.24 -3.27 -3.86
N CYS A 164 -5.64 -2.86 -4.96
CA CYS A 164 -4.36 -3.37 -5.43
C CYS A 164 -3.33 -2.25 -5.55
N VAL A 165 -2.36 -2.22 -4.65
CA VAL A 165 -1.21 -1.32 -4.80
C VAL A 165 -0.26 -1.93 -5.81
N VAL A 166 0.02 -1.19 -6.86
CA VAL A 166 0.98 -1.54 -7.92
C VAL A 166 2.18 -0.63 -7.81
N GLY A 167 3.38 -1.19 -7.63
CA GLY A 167 4.61 -0.39 -7.70
C GLY A 167 4.90 0.05 -9.14
N ASP A 168 5.45 1.23 -9.30
CA ASP A 168 5.78 1.77 -10.63
C ASP A 168 6.86 0.94 -11.37
N GLY A 169 7.79 0.34 -10.63
CA GLY A 169 8.73 -0.64 -11.20
C GLY A 169 8.07 -1.98 -11.55
N GLU A 170 7.10 -2.43 -10.75
CA GLU A 170 6.28 -3.59 -11.04
C GLU A 170 5.43 -3.41 -12.30
N ALA A 171 4.91 -2.19 -12.49
CA ALA A 171 4.06 -1.83 -13.64
C ALA A 171 4.74 -2.02 -15.01
N GLU A 172 6.08 -2.09 -15.04
CA GLU A 172 6.87 -2.34 -16.26
C GLU A 172 7.04 -3.83 -16.57
N THR A 173 6.66 -4.74 -15.68
CA THR A 173 6.73 -6.17 -15.95
C THR A 173 5.71 -6.58 -17.00
N GLY A 174 6.04 -7.56 -17.83
CA GLY A 174 5.14 -8.02 -18.90
C GLY A 174 3.75 -8.43 -18.39
N PRO A 175 3.65 -9.28 -17.35
CA PRO A 175 2.36 -9.68 -16.80
C PRO A 175 1.51 -8.50 -16.33
N LEU A 176 2.10 -7.54 -15.60
CA LEU A 176 1.32 -6.41 -15.09
C LEU A 176 0.95 -5.41 -16.19
N ALA A 177 1.85 -5.13 -17.12
CA ALA A 177 1.56 -4.25 -18.25
C ALA A 177 0.35 -4.77 -19.05
N THR A 178 0.19 -6.08 -19.16
CA THR A 178 -0.97 -6.72 -19.80
C THR A 178 -2.20 -6.69 -18.90
N ALA A 179 -2.03 -6.85 -17.60
CA ALA A 179 -3.13 -6.93 -16.64
C ALA A 179 -3.95 -5.63 -16.51
N TRP A 180 -3.42 -4.47 -16.92
CA TRP A 180 -4.20 -3.22 -17.00
C TRP A 180 -5.47 -3.33 -17.87
N HIS A 181 -5.50 -4.26 -18.80
CA HIS A 181 -6.65 -4.52 -19.66
C HIS A 181 -7.70 -5.45 -19.05
N SER A 182 -7.42 -6.07 -17.89
CA SER A 182 -8.29 -7.09 -17.29
C SER A 182 -9.65 -6.56 -16.82
N ASN A 183 -9.78 -5.25 -16.63
CA ASN A 183 -11.08 -4.62 -16.37
C ASN A 183 -12.12 -4.86 -17.48
N LYS A 184 -11.67 -5.27 -18.67
CA LYS A 184 -12.55 -5.60 -19.80
C LYS A 184 -13.26 -6.93 -19.65
N PHE A 185 -12.81 -7.77 -18.72
CA PHE A 185 -13.44 -9.04 -18.37
C PHE A 185 -14.40 -8.94 -17.18
N LEU A 186 -14.35 -7.82 -16.43
CA LEU A 186 -15.22 -7.57 -15.30
C LEU A 186 -16.65 -7.26 -15.74
N SER A 187 -17.60 -7.97 -15.13
CA SER A 187 -19.03 -7.66 -15.20
C SER A 187 -19.42 -6.79 -14.00
N ALA A 188 -19.74 -5.52 -14.24
CA ALA A 188 -20.22 -4.65 -13.16
C ALA A 188 -21.50 -5.15 -12.48
N LYS A 189 -22.21 -6.10 -13.13
CA LYS A 189 -23.42 -6.73 -12.60
C LYS A 189 -23.12 -7.89 -11.66
N ASN A 190 -22.19 -8.76 -12.06
CA ASN A 190 -22.00 -10.07 -11.39
C ASN A 190 -20.73 -10.15 -10.57
N ASP A 191 -19.75 -9.30 -10.85
CA ASP A 191 -18.45 -9.30 -10.22
C ASP A 191 -18.31 -8.16 -9.21
N GLY A 192 -17.29 -8.24 -8.39
CA GLY A 192 -16.85 -7.14 -7.54
C GLY A 192 -16.13 -6.05 -8.32
N ALA A 193 -15.28 -5.30 -7.65
CA ALA A 193 -14.51 -4.25 -8.29
C ALA A 193 -13.03 -4.29 -7.87
N VAL A 194 -12.15 -3.88 -8.77
CA VAL A 194 -10.74 -3.66 -8.47
C VAL A 194 -10.49 -2.16 -8.41
N LEU A 195 -9.84 -1.69 -7.34
CA LEU A 195 -9.33 -0.34 -7.19
C LEU A 195 -7.80 -0.36 -7.25
N PRO A 196 -7.20 -0.18 -8.43
CA PRO A 196 -5.75 -0.08 -8.53
C PRO A 196 -5.25 1.24 -7.98
N ILE A 197 -4.13 1.18 -7.25
CA ILE A 197 -3.39 2.35 -6.79
C ILE A 197 -1.96 2.21 -7.30
N LEU A 198 -1.61 2.94 -8.36
CA LEU A 198 -0.23 3.02 -8.82
C LEU A 198 0.57 3.87 -7.84
N HIS A 199 1.45 3.23 -7.07
CA HIS A 199 2.38 3.94 -6.20
C HIS A 199 3.62 4.35 -7.01
N LEU A 200 3.60 5.59 -7.47
CA LEU A 200 4.64 6.20 -8.29
C LEU A 200 5.63 6.93 -7.38
N ASN A 201 6.69 6.23 -6.96
CA ASN A 201 7.79 6.83 -6.22
C ASN A 201 8.99 7.19 -7.11
N GLY A 202 8.91 6.88 -8.39
CA GLY A 202 9.83 7.31 -9.45
C GLY A 202 10.99 6.36 -9.72
N TYR A 203 11.24 5.36 -8.87
CA TYR A 203 12.42 4.53 -8.99
C TYR A 203 12.14 3.03 -8.79
N LYS A 204 12.82 2.21 -9.58
CA LYS A 204 13.12 0.80 -9.26
C LYS A 204 14.14 0.76 -8.12
N ILE A 205 15.12 -0.14 -8.14
CA ILE A 205 16.18 -0.14 -7.14
C ILE A 205 17.05 1.14 -7.29
N SER A 206 17.59 1.39 -8.46
CA SER A 206 18.50 2.50 -8.75
C SER A 206 18.17 3.29 -10.01
N ASN A 207 17.25 2.82 -10.82
CA ASN A 207 16.88 3.47 -12.09
C ASN A 207 15.46 4.05 -12.05
N PRO A 208 15.24 5.22 -12.66
CA PRO A 208 13.91 5.76 -12.85
C PRO A 208 12.99 4.80 -13.62
N THR A 209 11.72 4.78 -13.25
CA THR A 209 10.70 3.97 -13.92
C THR A 209 10.20 4.65 -15.20
N VAL A 210 9.52 3.89 -16.08
CA VAL A 210 8.90 4.44 -17.29
C VAL A 210 7.87 5.51 -16.93
N PHE A 211 7.02 5.25 -15.93
CA PHE A 211 6.01 6.22 -15.52
C PHE A 211 6.58 7.50 -14.92
N ALA A 212 7.79 7.46 -14.35
CA ALA A 212 8.52 8.65 -13.90
C ALA A 212 9.12 9.47 -15.05
N ARG A 213 9.27 8.87 -16.24
CA ARG A 213 9.88 9.51 -17.43
C ARG A 213 8.88 10.16 -18.36
N ILE A 214 7.60 9.87 -18.21
CA ILE A 214 6.52 10.42 -19.01
C ILE A 214 5.73 11.48 -18.22
N SER A 215 5.09 12.38 -18.94
CA SER A 215 4.28 13.45 -18.33
C SER A 215 3.00 12.91 -17.66
N GLY A 216 2.39 13.73 -16.79
CA GLY A 216 1.07 13.42 -16.22
C GLY A 216 0.00 13.21 -17.28
N GLN A 217 0.04 13.98 -18.36
CA GLN A 217 -0.90 13.86 -19.49
C GLN A 217 -0.73 12.53 -20.24
N GLU A 218 0.51 12.07 -20.46
CA GLU A 218 0.76 10.76 -21.08
C GLU A 218 0.30 9.61 -20.19
N ARG A 219 0.50 9.73 -18.88
CA ARG A 219 -0.03 8.77 -17.89
C ARG A 219 -1.55 8.72 -17.92
N GLU A 220 -2.21 9.85 -17.98
CA GLU A 220 -3.67 9.94 -18.08
C GLU A 220 -4.19 9.27 -19.38
N TRP A 221 -3.58 9.57 -20.52
CA TRP A 221 -3.95 8.93 -21.80
C TRP A 221 -3.75 7.43 -21.79
N PHE A 222 -2.63 6.96 -21.23
CA PHE A 222 -2.34 5.54 -21.12
C PHE A 222 -3.42 4.80 -20.33
N PHE A 223 -3.74 5.27 -19.13
CA PHE A 223 -4.72 4.60 -18.28
C PHE A 223 -6.14 4.72 -18.82
N LYS A 224 -6.52 5.85 -19.40
CA LYS A 224 -7.80 6.00 -20.10
C LYS A 224 -7.92 5.03 -21.27
N GLY A 225 -6.88 4.84 -22.05
CA GLY A 225 -6.82 3.84 -23.12
C GLY A 225 -6.98 2.41 -22.63
N CYS A 226 -6.52 2.13 -21.42
CA CYS A 226 -6.72 0.83 -20.76
C CYS A 226 -8.14 0.67 -20.15
N GLY A 227 -8.96 1.71 -20.10
CA GLY A 227 -10.34 1.66 -19.56
C GLY A 227 -10.43 2.10 -18.09
N TRP A 228 -9.47 2.90 -17.63
CA TRP A 228 -9.44 3.46 -16.28
C TRP A 228 -9.75 4.96 -16.29
N ASN A 229 -10.34 5.43 -15.18
CA ASN A 229 -10.49 6.85 -14.87
C ASN A 229 -9.44 7.20 -13.79
N PRO A 230 -8.26 7.75 -14.16
CA PRO A 230 -7.18 7.98 -13.22
C PRO A 230 -7.39 9.27 -12.41
N TYR A 231 -7.28 9.17 -11.09
CA TYR A 231 -7.23 10.27 -10.14
C TYR A 231 -5.80 10.44 -9.62
N PHE A 232 -5.29 11.67 -9.60
CA PHE A 232 -3.92 11.96 -9.20
C PHE A 232 -3.89 12.50 -7.78
N VAL A 233 -3.05 11.89 -6.93
CA VAL A 233 -2.73 12.34 -5.57
C VAL A 233 -1.23 12.50 -5.49
N SER A 234 -0.73 13.73 -5.53
CA SER A 234 0.70 14.03 -5.61
C SER A 234 1.12 15.02 -4.54
N GLY A 235 2.29 14.80 -3.95
CA GLY A 235 2.88 15.69 -2.96
C GLY A 235 3.81 14.99 -1.97
N SER A 236 4.22 15.74 -0.94
CA SER A 236 5.09 15.26 0.12
C SER A 236 4.70 15.76 1.52
N ASP A 237 3.85 16.78 1.63
CA ASP A 237 3.31 17.19 2.93
C ASP A 237 2.28 16.17 3.42
N PRO A 238 2.47 15.58 4.61
CA PRO A 238 1.58 14.52 5.09
C PRO A 238 0.13 14.93 5.22
N MET A 239 -0.15 16.12 5.79
CA MET A 239 -1.53 16.51 6.05
C MET A 239 -2.28 16.86 4.76
N GLU A 240 -1.63 17.56 3.84
CA GLU A 240 -2.16 17.85 2.52
C GLU A 240 -2.45 16.54 1.74
N MET A 241 -1.53 15.57 1.84
CA MET A 241 -1.69 14.27 1.19
C MET A 241 -2.85 13.46 1.81
N HIS A 242 -3.03 13.50 3.14
CA HIS A 242 -4.18 12.88 3.79
C HIS A 242 -5.50 13.47 3.31
N GLU A 243 -5.60 14.79 3.19
CA GLU A 243 -6.80 15.47 2.67
C GLU A 243 -7.10 15.03 1.23
N LYS A 244 -6.13 15.15 0.33
CA LYS A 244 -6.27 14.75 -1.08
C LYS A 244 -6.64 13.27 -1.24
N MET A 245 -5.99 12.39 -0.49
CA MET A 245 -6.23 10.95 -0.60
C MET A 245 -7.61 10.58 -0.07
N ALA A 246 -8.04 11.18 1.05
CA ALA A 246 -9.37 10.92 1.59
C ALA A 246 -10.47 11.29 0.59
N GLU A 247 -10.41 12.49 0.02
CA GLU A 247 -11.35 12.94 -1.01
C GLU A 247 -11.33 12.05 -2.26
N THR A 248 -10.14 11.64 -2.69
CA THR A 248 -9.98 10.80 -3.87
C THR A 248 -10.53 9.40 -3.66
N VAL A 249 -10.27 8.79 -2.51
CA VAL A 249 -10.83 7.48 -2.16
C VAL A 249 -12.35 7.54 -2.12
N ASP A 250 -12.93 8.58 -1.51
CA ASP A 250 -14.39 8.74 -1.46
C ASP A 250 -15.00 8.83 -2.87
N LYS A 251 -14.37 9.59 -3.77
CA LYS A 251 -14.78 9.65 -5.19
C LYS A 251 -14.70 8.29 -5.87
N CYS A 252 -13.60 7.57 -5.70
CA CYS A 252 -13.41 6.25 -6.30
C CYS A 252 -14.48 5.25 -5.80
N ILE A 253 -14.76 5.21 -4.51
CA ILE A 253 -15.78 4.33 -3.96
C ILE A 253 -17.18 4.69 -4.46
N ALA A 254 -17.50 5.99 -4.54
CA ALA A 254 -18.77 6.45 -5.10
C ALA A 254 -18.92 6.05 -6.58
N GLU A 255 -17.85 6.18 -7.38
CA GLU A 255 -17.85 5.79 -8.79
C GLU A 255 -17.99 4.27 -8.96
N ILE A 256 -17.31 3.47 -8.16
CA ILE A 256 -17.47 2.01 -8.17
C ILE A 256 -18.93 1.63 -7.88
N LYS A 257 -19.50 2.17 -6.81
CA LYS A 257 -20.89 1.88 -6.42
C LYS A 257 -21.89 2.31 -7.49
N GLU A 258 -21.68 3.45 -8.10
CA GLU A 258 -22.54 3.94 -9.19
C GLU A 258 -22.45 3.09 -10.46
N ASN A 259 -21.24 2.65 -10.84
CA ASN A 259 -21.06 1.73 -11.96
C ASN A 259 -21.79 0.40 -11.72
N GLN A 260 -21.68 -0.15 -10.52
CA GLN A 260 -22.38 -1.38 -10.13
C GLN A 260 -23.90 -1.17 -10.08
N ARG A 261 -24.37 -0.08 -9.53
CA ARG A 261 -25.80 0.26 -9.46
C ARG A 261 -26.41 0.35 -10.85
N LYS A 262 -25.79 1.09 -11.76
CA LYS A 262 -26.25 1.19 -13.16
C LYS A 262 -26.36 -0.17 -13.85
N ALA A 263 -25.37 -1.02 -13.67
CA ALA A 263 -25.37 -2.35 -14.27
C ALA A 263 -26.44 -3.29 -13.66
N ARG A 264 -26.63 -3.22 -12.33
CA ARG A 264 -27.52 -4.14 -11.59
C ARG A 264 -28.99 -3.70 -11.63
N GLU A 265 -29.25 -2.41 -11.47
CA GLU A 265 -30.61 -1.87 -11.32
C GLU A 265 -31.16 -1.34 -12.65
N GLU A 266 -30.34 -0.67 -13.47
CA GLU A 266 -30.78 -0.08 -14.72
C GLU A 266 -30.50 -0.97 -15.96
N GLY A 267 -29.72 -2.06 -15.76
CA GLY A 267 -29.38 -2.97 -16.85
C GLY A 267 -28.45 -2.35 -17.89
N ALA A 268 -27.63 -1.37 -17.49
CA ALA A 268 -26.69 -0.71 -18.37
C ALA A 268 -25.76 -1.74 -19.06
N ALA A 269 -25.80 -1.76 -20.38
CA ALA A 269 -25.02 -2.71 -21.19
C ALA A 269 -23.61 -2.20 -21.53
N GLU A 270 -23.37 -0.91 -21.36
CA GLU A 270 -22.08 -0.30 -21.64
C GLU A 270 -21.05 -0.65 -20.58
N ARG A 271 -19.83 -0.97 -21.01
CA ARG A 271 -18.72 -1.20 -20.12
C ARG A 271 -18.32 0.12 -19.44
N PRO A 272 -18.33 0.19 -18.10
CA PRO A 272 -17.94 1.41 -17.42
C PRO A 272 -16.42 1.62 -17.49
N MET A 273 -16.00 2.88 -17.38
CA MET A 273 -14.67 3.21 -16.92
C MET A 273 -14.60 2.94 -15.42
N TRP A 274 -13.52 2.30 -14.97
CA TRP A 274 -13.32 2.05 -13.55
C TRP A 274 -12.34 3.06 -12.95
N PRO A 275 -12.54 3.53 -11.73
CA PRO A 275 -11.59 4.45 -11.11
C PRO A 275 -10.27 3.77 -10.76
N MET A 276 -9.20 4.52 -10.79
CA MET A 276 -7.90 4.17 -10.24
C MET A 276 -7.21 5.40 -9.65
N ILE A 277 -6.25 5.19 -8.77
CA ILE A 277 -5.47 6.26 -8.15
C ILE A 277 -4.02 6.18 -8.63
N ILE A 278 -3.43 7.33 -8.97
CA ILE A 278 -2.00 7.49 -9.15
C ILE A 278 -1.48 8.27 -7.95
N LEU A 279 -0.85 7.54 -7.02
CA LEU A 279 -0.28 8.10 -5.80
C LEU A 279 1.21 8.39 -6.04
N GLU A 280 1.54 9.67 -6.17
CA GLU A 280 2.90 10.14 -6.43
C GLU A 280 3.51 10.72 -5.16
N THR A 281 4.52 10.03 -4.61
CA THR A 281 5.23 10.41 -3.39
C THR A 281 6.74 10.28 -3.57
N PRO A 282 7.57 10.95 -2.77
CA PRO A 282 9.00 10.68 -2.78
C PRO A 282 9.29 9.22 -2.40
N LYS A 283 10.27 8.59 -3.04
CA LYS A 283 10.78 7.29 -2.61
C LYS A 283 11.35 7.40 -1.19
N GLY A 284 10.98 6.48 -0.32
CA GLY A 284 11.38 6.54 1.08
C GLY A 284 10.79 7.71 1.86
N TRP A 285 9.60 8.16 1.46
CA TRP A 285 8.86 9.27 2.07
C TRP A 285 8.91 9.24 3.59
N THR A 286 9.11 10.42 4.21
CA THR A 286 9.35 10.59 5.65
C THR A 286 10.68 10.05 6.20
N GLY A 287 11.54 9.55 5.35
CA GLY A 287 12.91 9.20 5.69
C GLY A 287 13.82 10.44 5.83
N PRO A 288 15.10 10.24 6.12
CA PRO A 288 16.08 11.32 6.16
C PRO A 288 16.17 12.01 4.80
N LYS A 289 16.05 13.33 4.78
CA LYS A 289 16.17 14.11 3.52
C LYS A 289 17.60 14.15 3.02
N VAL A 290 18.54 14.33 3.94
CA VAL A 290 19.98 14.43 3.64
C VAL A 290 20.77 13.63 4.68
N VAL A 291 21.70 12.80 4.24
CA VAL A 291 22.66 12.07 5.07
C VAL A 291 24.05 12.25 4.49
N ASP A 292 25.01 12.70 5.30
CA ASP A 292 26.39 12.98 4.89
C ASP A 292 26.51 13.84 3.62
N GLY A 293 25.65 14.88 3.52
CA GLY A 293 25.60 15.78 2.37
C GLY A 293 24.90 15.24 1.12
N ASN A 294 24.43 13.99 1.16
CA ASN A 294 23.70 13.35 0.05
C ASN A 294 22.19 13.42 0.25
N VAL A 295 21.45 13.81 -0.78
CA VAL A 295 19.99 13.73 -0.79
C VAL A 295 19.59 12.24 -0.84
N ILE A 296 18.71 11.83 0.08
CA ILE A 296 18.25 10.46 0.24
C ILE A 296 16.78 10.32 -0.15
N GLU A 297 15.87 11.03 0.54
CA GLU A 297 14.44 10.97 0.22
C GLU A 297 14.18 11.40 -1.23
N GLY A 298 13.38 10.62 -1.94
CA GLY A 298 13.03 10.88 -3.34
C GLY A 298 14.14 10.58 -4.35
N THR A 299 15.18 9.84 -3.94
CA THR A 299 16.27 9.42 -4.83
C THR A 299 16.40 7.89 -4.88
N PHE A 300 17.34 7.41 -5.69
CA PHE A 300 17.65 5.97 -5.77
C PHE A 300 18.45 5.42 -4.55
N ARG A 301 18.96 6.28 -3.68
CA ARG A 301 19.82 5.96 -2.53
C ARG A 301 19.05 5.41 -1.35
#